data_2bc69bd36ddf843121a3acba6a095df5
#
_entry.id   2bc69bd36ddf843121a3acba6a095df5
#
_cell.length_a   1.000
_cell.length_b   1.000
_cell.length_c   1.000
_cell.angle_alpha   90.00
_cell.angle_beta   90.00
_cell.angle_gamma   90.00
#
_symmetry.space_group_name_H-M   'P 1'
#
loop_
_entity.id
_entity.type
_entity.pdbx_description
1 polymer ?
#
loop_
_entity_poly.entity_id
_entity_poly.type
_entity_poly.pdbx_seq_one_letter_code
_entity_poly.pdbx_strand_id
1 'polypeptide(L)'
;MRAAVVPSIHGKWQVKEVPTPKAGVNQVLIKIRASGLCYTDVHITEGMIPGIEFPRTIGHEPVGEIVEVGQGVTSRKVGDRVGVPWLQSSCGRCEWCLRDKQFFCKQMVGTGVATQGGHAEYMLAQADSTMLLPEGLSYEQAAPVFCAGFTVWSGLRFADPKPHEKIAVLGVGGLGHLAIQYAKAAGFETIAITHSKDKVELAMKLGADQVVSNANELKESGGADVILATTNSFKTVNESFQALRPDGRMMLIGLSAEPLVVPTMEFFFNRCRLIASTQNQREHLYEALDFVAKGKVKVISEVFPLEDIGKAYDKVANGQVRFRAVIKN
;
A
#
# COMPACT_ATOMS: atom_id res chain seq x y z
N MET A 1 26.87 6.80 -1.34
CA MET A 1 25.60 6.97 -0.63
C MET A 1 25.33 5.78 0.27
N ARG A 2 24.64 6.00 1.39
CA ARG A 2 24.20 4.89 2.24
C ARG A 2 22.92 4.26 1.69
N ALA A 3 22.85 2.95 1.77
CA ALA A 3 21.67 2.18 1.36
C ALA A 3 21.50 0.94 2.26
N ALA A 4 20.26 0.60 2.54
CA ALA A 4 19.93 -0.65 3.22
C ALA A 4 19.88 -1.78 2.19
N VAL A 5 20.79 -2.72 2.32
CA VAL A 5 20.98 -3.84 1.38
C VAL A 5 20.53 -5.14 2.04
N VAL A 6 19.66 -5.87 1.36
CA VAL A 6 19.30 -7.25 1.66
C VAL A 6 20.26 -8.15 0.87
N PRO A 7 21.12 -8.93 1.53
CA PRO A 7 22.18 -9.67 0.84
C PRO A 7 21.69 -10.94 0.13
N SER A 8 20.65 -11.56 0.64
CA SER A 8 20.07 -12.81 0.14
C SER A 8 18.67 -13.01 0.72
N ILE A 9 17.92 -14.00 0.23
CA ILE A 9 16.70 -14.49 0.89
C ILE A 9 17.05 -14.84 2.37
N HIS A 10 16.20 -14.45 3.31
CA HIS A 10 16.39 -14.53 4.75
C HIS A 10 17.62 -13.79 5.28
N GLY A 11 18.24 -12.94 4.45
CA GLY A 11 19.43 -12.18 4.80
C GLY A 11 19.13 -11.03 5.75
N LYS A 12 20.00 -10.80 6.74
CA LYS A 12 19.89 -9.63 7.62
C LYS A 12 20.19 -8.34 6.83
N TRP A 13 19.34 -7.37 7.00
CA TRP A 13 19.49 -6.04 6.37
C TRP A 13 20.76 -5.35 6.88
N GLN A 14 21.51 -4.74 5.94
CA GLN A 14 22.78 -4.10 6.22
C GLN A 14 22.80 -2.72 5.59
N VAL A 15 23.06 -1.68 6.38
CA VAL A 15 23.34 -0.36 5.83
C VAL A 15 24.78 -0.31 5.35
N LYS A 16 24.99 -0.01 4.08
CA LYS A 16 26.29 0.02 3.40
C LYS A 16 26.48 1.26 2.57
N GLU A 17 27.75 1.63 2.38
CA GLU A 17 28.14 2.58 1.34
C GLU A 17 28.09 1.89 -0.03
N VAL A 18 27.35 2.50 -0.95
CA VAL A 18 27.23 2.07 -2.35
C VAL A 18 27.43 3.27 -3.28
N PRO A 19 27.83 3.08 -4.54
CA PRO A 19 27.94 4.18 -5.49
C PRO A 19 26.62 4.96 -5.62
N THR A 20 26.68 6.28 -5.63
CA THR A 20 25.53 7.13 -5.94
C THR A 20 25.25 7.03 -7.45
N PRO A 21 24.04 6.64 -7.88
CA PRO A 21 23.72 6.52 -9.30
C PRO A 21 23.59 7.92 -9.95
N LYS A 22 23.63 7.96 -11.29
CA LYS A 22 23.41 9.18 -12.09
C LYS A 22 22.18 8.99 -12.98
N ALA A 23 21.45 10.09 -13.19
CA ALA A 23 20.25 10.04 -14.02
C ALA A 23 20.61 9.79 -15.49
N GLY A 24 20.08 8.69 -16.02
CA GLY A 24 20.17 8.35 -17.47
C GLY A 24 19.04 9.00 -18.26
N VAL A 25 18.88 8.55 -19.53
CA VAL A 25 17.82 9.06 -20.43
C VAL A 25 16.44 8.80 -19.83
N ASN A 26 15.60 9.84 -19.80
CA ASN A 26 14.24 9.83 -19.23
C ASN A 26 14.17 9.49 -17.73
N GLN A 27 15.29 9.53 -17.03
CA GLN A 27 15.35 9.26 -15.59
C GLN A 27 15.54 10.53 -14.76
N VAL A 28 15.16 10.45 -13.52
CA VAL A 28 15.46 11.44 -12.47
C VAL A 28 16.20 10.76 -11.33
N LEU A 29 17.12 11.47 -10.69
CA LEU A 29 17.72 11.10 -9.42
C LEU A 29 16.97 11.80 -8.29
N ILE A 30 16.44 11.01 -7.38
CA ILE A 30 15.65 11.48 -6.25
C ILE A 30 16.49 11.33 -4.98
N LYS A 31 16.69 12.43 -4.25
CA LYS A 31 17.17 12.40 -2.87
C LYS A 31 16.01 11.97 -1.98
N ILE A 32 16.07 10.75 -1.45
CA ILE A 32 15.00 10.20 -0.64
C ILE A 32 14.96 10.92 0.72
N ARG A 33 13.79 11.38 1.09
CA ARG A 33 13.51 12.03 2.38
C ARG A 33 12.80 11.10 3.35
N ALA A 34 11.94 10.21 2.81
CA ALA A 34 11.29 9.16 3.55
C ALA A 34 10.99 7.96 2.64
N SER A 35 10.96 6.77 3.20
CA SER A 35 10.55 5.54 2.52
C SER A 35 9.74 4.69 3.49
N GLY A 36 8.50 4.35 3.13
CA GLY A 36 7.69 3.45 3.95
C GLY A 36 8.23 2.02 3.90
N LEU A 37 8.22 1.35 5.04
CA LEU A 37 8.54 -0.06 5.17
C LEU A 37 7.24 -0.85 5.34
N CYS A 38 6.97 -1.73 4.38
CA CYS A 38 5.73 -2.47 4.22
C CYS A 38 5.93 -3.96 4.53
N TYR A 39 4.84 -4.67 4.79
CA TYR A 39 4.90 -6.13 4.92
C TYR A 39 5.33 -6.82 3.61
N THR A 40 5.18 -6.16 2.46
CA THR A 40 5.75 -6.61 1.18
C THR A 40 7.28 -6.69 1.21
N ASP A 41 7.96 -5.81 1.96
CA ASP A 41 9.41 -5.89 2.14
C ASP A 41 9.80 -7.14 2.95
N VAL A 42 8.92 -7.58 3.87
CA VAL A 42 9.06 -8.88 4.55
C VAL A 42 8.88 -10.02 3.55
N HIS A 43 7.81 -10.00 2.73
CA HIS A 43 7.59 -11.02 1.70
C HIS A 43 8.78 -11.15 0.73
N ILE A 44 9.40 -10.03 0.35
CA ILE A 44 10.59 -10.01 -0.50
C ILE A 44 11.77 -10.67 0.22
N THR A 45 12.03 -10.25 1.45
CA THR A 45 13.17 -10.78 2.25
C THR A 45 13.02 -12.27 2.54
N GLU A 46 11.78 -12.74 2.77
CA GLU A 46 11.46 -14.16 2.99
C GLU A 46 11.34 -14.99 1.69
N GLY A 47 11.58 -14.38 0.51
CA GLY A 47 11.59 -15.09 -0.76
C GLY A 47 10.21 -15.47 -1.29
N MET A 48 9.13 -14.89 -0.77
CA MET A 48 7.75 -15.15 -1.23
C MET A 48 7.46 -14.53 -2.59
N ILE A 49 8.24 -13.52 -3.01
CA ILE A 49 8.10 -12.88 -4.33
C ILE A 49 9.23 -13.41 -5.22
N PRO A 50 8.92 -14.21 -6.26
CA PRO A 50 9.94 -14.83 -7.11
C PRO A 50 10.60 -13.82 -8.04
N GLY A 51 11.80 -14.17 -8.55
CA GLY A 51 12.49 -13.41 -9.60
C GLY A 51 13.25 -12.18 -9.12
N ILE A 52 13.45 -12.02 -7.82
CA ILE A 52 14.27 -10.93 -7.27
C ILE A 52 15.72 -11.40 -7.14
N GLU A 53 16.63 -10.66 -7.74
CA GLU A 53 18.07 -10.87 -7.64
C GLU A 53 18.64 -10.14 -6.44
N PHE A 54 19.44 -10.83 -5.63
CA PHE A 54 20.17 -10.27 -4.47
C PHE A 54 21.68 -10.20 -4.78
N PRO A 55 22.45 -9.27 -4.16
CA PRO A 55 22.02 -8.31 -3.13
C PRO A 55 21.15 -7.18 -3.72
N ARG A 56 20.18 -6.69 -2.93
CA ARG A 56 19.23 -5.68 -3.38
C ARG A 56 18.93 -4.64 -2.30
N THR A 57 18.88 -3.36 -2.69
CA THR A 57 18.18 -2.33 -1.91
C THR A 57 16.72 -2.38 -2.30
N ILE A 58 15.84 -2.72 -1.37
CA ILE A 58 14.40 -2.74 -1.58
C ILE A 58 13.73 -1.46 -1.05
N GLY A 59 12.41 -1.42 -0.98
CA GLY A 59 11.64 -0.25 -0.57
C GLY A 59 10.87 0.36 -1.75
N HIS A 60 9.56 0.19 -1.72
CA HIS A 60 8.66 0.55 -2.81
C HIS A 60 7.69 1.70 -2.46
N GLU A 61 7.95 2.38 -1.34
CA GLU A 61 7.22 3.57 -0.88
C GLU A 61 8.14 4.80 -0.77
N PRO A 62 9.04 5.07 -1.77
CA PRO A 62 9.99 6.17 -1.67
C PRO A 62 9.33 7.50 -2.00
N VAL A 63 9.68 8.52 -1.22
CA VAL A 63 9.36 9.92 -1.49
C VAL A 63 10.57 10.80 -1.23
N GLY A 64 10.70 11.87 -2.00
CA GLY A 64 11.84 12.76 -1.87
C GLY A 64 11.79 13.93 -2.82
N GLU A 65 12.98 14.44 -3.15
CA GLU A 65 13.18 15.62 -3.97
C GLU A 65 14.09 15.29 -5.16
N ILE A 66 13.72 15.69 -6.34
CA ILE A 66 14.53 15.50 -7.54
C ILE A 66 15.76 16.41 -7.44
N VAL A 67 16.96 15.81 -7.54
CA VAL A 67 18.25 16.52 -7.49
C VAL A 67 19.00 16.51 -8.81
N GLU A 68 18.62 15.62 -9.72
CA GLU A 68 19.19 15.55 -11.08
C GLU A 68 18.11 15.06 -12.05
N VAL A 69 18.10 15.65 -13.26
CA VAL A 69 17.23 15.21 -14.36
C VAL A 69 18.10 14.76 -15.53
N GLY A 70 17.80 13.59 -16.07
CA GLY A 70 18.49 13.03 -17.22
C GLY A 70 18.05 13.63 -18.55
N GLN A 71 18.76 13.29 -19.60
CA GLN A 71 18.42 13.72 -20.96
C GLN A 71 17.01 13.28 -21.35
N GLY A 72 16.25 14.15 -22.01
CA GLY A 72 14.88 13.88 -22.48
C GLY A 72 13.76 14.13 -21.47
N VAL A 73 14.11 14.41 -20.21
CA VAL A 73 13.10 14.72 -19.18
C VAL A 73 12.59 16.15 -19.37
N THR A 74 11.28 16.28 -19.63
CA THR A 74 10.57 17.58 -19.76
C THR A 74 9.44 17.73 -18.76
N SER A 75 9.00 16.61 -18.17
CA SER A 75 7.84 16.53 -17.27
C SER A 75 8.18 16.84 -15.80
N ARG A 76 9.47 16.91 -15.45
CA ARG A 76 9.99 17.14 -14.09
C ARG A 76 11.20 18.05 -14.12
N LYS A 77 11.48 18.67 -12.96
CA LYS A 77 12.64 19.54 -12.74
C LYS A 77 13.29 19.29 -11.39
N VAL A 78 14.53 19.74 -11.23
CA VAL A 78 15.22 19.76 -9.94
C VAL A 78 14.41 20.59 -8.93
N GLY A 79 14.28 20.08 -7.70
CA GLY A 79 13.47 20.66 -6.64
C GLY A 79 12.04 20.15 -6.58
N ASP A 80 11.55 19.41 -7.60
CA ASP A 80 10.23 18.79 -7.53
C ASP A 80 10.18 17.75 -6.40
N ARG A 81 9.14 17.86 -5.55
CA ARG A 81 8.85 16.89 -4.50
C ARG A 81 8.01 15.77 -5.09
N VAL A 82 8.53 14.56 -5.05
CA VAL A 82 7.92 13.41 -5.74
C VAL A 82 7.93 12.15 -4.89
N GLY A 83 7.06 11.21 -5.25
CA GLY A 83 7.16 9.82 -4.83
C GLY A 83 7.07 8.87 -6.03
N VAL A 84 7.48 7.63 -5.82
CA VAL A 84 7.49 6.60 -6.88
C VAL A 84 6.61 5.44 -6.44
N PRO A 85 5.53 5.11 -7.20
CA PRO A 85 4.67 3.97 -6.91
C PRO A 85 5.34 2.64 -7.27
N TRP A 86 4.68 1.53 -6.96
CA TRP A 86 5.14 0.19 -7.33
C TRP A 86 5.46 0.06 -8.82
N LEU A 87 4.53 0.48 -9.68
CA LEU A 87 4.74 0.47 -11.13
C LEU A 87 5.68 1.61 -11.55
N GLN A 88 6.93 1.30 -11.84
CA GLN A 88 7.91 2.29 -12.29
C GLN A 88 7.95 2.43 -13.82
N SER A 89 7.79 1.34 -14.56
CA SER A 89 7.67 1.41 -16.02
C SER A 89 7.00 0.16 -16.60
N SER A 90 6.58 0.26 -17.85
CA SER A 90 6.02 -0.84 -18.64
C SER A 90 6.39 -0.66 -20.11
N CYS A 91 6.13 -1.67 -20.95
CA CYS A 91 6.55 -1.61 -22.36
C CYS A 91 5.79 -0.60 -23.24
N GLY A 92 4.66 -0.08 -22.78
CA GLY A 92 3.81 0.89 -23.50
C GLY A 92 3.07 0.38 -24.73
N ARG A 93 3.33 -0.86 -25.21
CA ARG A 93 2.86 -1.35 -26.51
C ARG A 93 2.13 -2.70 -26.49
N CYS A 94 2.15 -3.44 -25.40
CA CYS A 94 1.40 -4.69 -25.30
C CYS A 94 -0.10 -4.42 -25.05
N GLU A 95 -0.92 -5.46 -25.24
CA GLU A 95 -2.36 -5.39 -24.99
C GLU A 95 -2.72 -4.68 -23.67
N TRP A 96 -2.03 -5.06 -22.59
CA TRP A 96 -2.32 -4.52 -21.25
C TRP A 96 -1.96 -3.03 -21.14
N CYS A 97 -0.83 -2.62 -21.73
CA CYS A 97 -0.43 -1.21 -21.73
C CYS A 97 -1.41 -0.35 -22.55
N LEU A 98 -1.85 -0.85 -23.73
CA LEU A 98 -2.80 -0.14 -24.59
C LEU A 98 -4.21 -0.03 -23.99
N ARG A 99 -4.53 -0.84 -22.97
CA ARG A 99 -5.79 -0.85 -22.22
C ARG A 99 -5.69 -0.16 -20.86
N ASP A 100 -4.64 0.61 -20.61
CA ASP A 100 -4.34 1.26 -19.32
C ASP A 100 -4.28 0.27 -18.13
N LYS A 101 -3.82 -0.96 -18.39
CA LYS A 101 -3.64 -2.04 -17.42
C LYS A 101 -2.17 -2.45 -17.31
N GLN A 102 -1.28 -1.48 -17.21
CA GLN A 102 0.19 -1.65 -17.22
C GLN A 102 0.69 -2.60 -16.13
N PHE A 103 -0.03 -2.72 -15.02
CA PHE A 103 0.29 -3.66 -13.95
C PHE A 103 0.39 -5.12 -14.43
N PHE A 104 -0.33 -5.49 -15.49
CA PHE A 104 -0.30 -6.82 -16.10
C PHE A 104 0.73 -6.96 -17.24
N CYS A 105 1.51 -5.93 -17.51
CA CYS A 105 2.56 -5.99 -18.53
C CYS A 105 3.67 -6.96 -18.11
N LYS A 106 4.02 -7.92 -18.98
CA LYS A 106 5.11 -8.87 -18.71
C LYS A 106 6.49 -8.20 -18.56
N GLN A 107 6.65 -6.97 -19.07
CA GLN A 107 7.84 -6.15 -18.96
C GLN A 107 7.66 -5.03 -17.92
N MET A 108 6.77 -5.24 -16.96
CA MET A 108 6.57 -4.30 -15.86
C MET A 108 7.80 -4.26 -14.97
N VAL A 109 8.24 -3.05 -14.66
CA VAL A 109 9.35 -2.79 -13.75
C VAL A 109 8.79 -2.31 -12.40
N GLY A 110 8.98 -3.13 -11.37
CA GLY A 110 8.56 -2.82 -10.01
C GLY A 110 9.65 -2.08 -9.22
N THR A 111 9.26 -1.03 -8.53
CA THR A 111 10.13 -0.24 -7.64
C THR A 111 10.64 -1.10 -6.49
N GLY A 112 11.97 -1.16 -6.30
CA GLY A 112 12.60 -1.95 -5.23
C GLY A 112 12.58 -3.47 -5.46
N VAL A 113 12.02 -3.93 -6.59
CA VAL A 113 11.93 -5.34 -6.98
C VAL A 113 12.79 -5.59 -8.21
N ALA A 114 12.45 -4.96 -9.34
CA ALA A 114 13.24 -5.05 -10.57
C ALA A 114 14.36 -3.98 -10.64
N THR A 115 14.24 -2.92 -9.82
CA THR A 115 15.25 -1.86 -9.68
C THR A 115 15.68 -1.75 -8.22
N GLN A 116 16.75 -0.98 -7.95
CA GLN A 116 17.08 -0.57 -6.59
C GLN A 116 15.96 0.32 -6.05
N GLY A 117 15.59 0.14 -4.80
CA GLY A 117 14.45 0.80 -4.16
C GLY A 117 14.83 1.99 -3.28
N GLY A 118 13.87 2.45 -2.50
CA GLY A 118 13.93 3.70 -1.75
C GLY A 118 14.49 3.62 -0.33
N HIS A 119 14.90 2.46 0.16
CA HIS A 119 15.59 2.38 1.45
C HIS A 119 17.07 2.76 1.31
N ALA A 120 17.31 3.96 0.77
CA ALA A 120 18.62 4.55 0.49
C ALA A 120 18.55 6.07 0.49
N GLU A 121 19.70 6.74 0.51
CA GLU A 121 19.74 8.20 0.42
C GLU A 121 19.31 8.74 -0.96
N TYR A 122 19.56 7.96 -2.03
CA TYR A 122 19.19 8.34 -3.39
C TYR A 122 18.64 7.14 -4.16
N MET A 123 17.76 7.43 -5.11
CA MET A 123 17.15 6.42 -5.99
C MET A 123 16.94 6.98 -7.39
N LEU A 124 17.11 6.16 -8.42
CA LEU A 124 16.70 6.46 -9.79
C LEU A 124 15.25 6.06 -10.03
N ALA A 125 14.53 6.90 -10.77
CA ALA A 125 13.20 6.56 -11.28
C ALA A 125 13.01 7.06 -12.72
N GLN A 126 12.11 6.43 -13.47
CA GLN A 126 11.61 7.02 -14.71
C GLN A 126 10.84 8.30 -14.38
N ALA A 127 11.13 9.40 -15.03
CA ALA A 127 10.51 10.69 -14.72
C ALA A 127 8.98 10.62 -14.76
N ASP A 128 8.42 9.96 -15.76
CA ASP A 128 6.97 9.85 -15.97
C ASP A 128 6.29 8.90 -14.97
N SER A 129 7.02 8.04 -14.27
CA SER A 129 6.46 7.20 -13.21
C SER A 129 6.28 7.95 -11.90
N THR A 130 6.99 9.06 -11.72
CA THR A 130 6.90 9.83 -10.48
C THR A 130 5.55 10.54 -10.35
N MET A 131 5.09 10.70 -9.11
CA MET A 131 3.93 11.51 -8.76
C MET A 131 4.38 12.71 -7.95
N LEU A 132 3.98 13.91 -8.37
CA LEU A 132 4.22 15.12 -7.57
C LEU A 132 3.46 15.02 -6.26
N LEU A 133 4.13 15.38 -5.16
CA LEU A 133 3.48 15.47 -3.86
C LEU A 133 2.68 16.77 -3.76
N PRO A 134 1.48 16.73 -3.19
CA PRO A 134 0.73 17.92 -2.86
C PRO A 134 1.55 18.88 -1.99
N GLU A 135 1.32 20.18 -2.17
CA GLU A 135 1.96 21.20 -1.36
C GLU A 135 1.65 21.02 0.14
N GLY A 136 2.61 21.25 1.01
CA GLY A 136 2.46 21.12 2.46
C GLY A 136 2.43 19.69 3.00
N LEU A 137 2.25 18.66 2.17
CA LEU A 137 2.27 17.28 2.64
C LEU A 137 3.69 16.87 3.05
N SER A 138 3.87 16.41 4.31
CA SER A 138 5.18 15.93 4.77
C SER A 138 5.57 14.60 4.09
N TYR A 139 6.87 14.35 3.97
CA TYR A 139 7.37 13.12 3.36
C TYR A 139 6.96 11.87 4.16
N GLU A 140 6.97 11.97 5.49
CA GLU A 140 6.59 10.88 6.38
C GLU A 140 5.11 10.51 6.27
N GLN A 141 4.23 11.50 6.00
CA GLN A 141 2.81 11.24 5.72
C GLN A 141 2.60 10.70 4.30
N ALA A 142 3.40 11.17 3.34
CA ALA A 142 3.27 10.78 1.94
C ALA A 142 3.74 9.34 1.67
N ALA A 143 4.89 8.93 2.22
CA ALA A 143 5.54 7.66 1.87
C ALA A 143 4.60 6.44 1.96
N PRO A 144 3.87 6.18 3.07
CA PRO A 144 2.97 5.03 3.13
C PRO A 144 1.76 5.11 2.20
N VAL A 145 1.45 6.30 1.66
CA VAL A 145 0.35 6.44 0.71
C VAL A 145 0.70 5.80 -0.63
N PHE A 146 1.98 5.74 -1.01
CA PHE A 146 2.44 5.13 -2.27
C PHE A 146 2.24 3.61 -2.34
N CYS A 147 2.00 2.96 -1.19
CA CYS A 147 1.59 1.56 -1.14
C CYS A 147 0.25 1.41 -0.42
N ALA A 148 0.23 1.52 0.91
CA ALA A 148 -0.94 1.22 1.72
C ALA A 148 -2.14 2.12 1.39
N GLY A 149 -1.94 3.44 1.30
CA GLY A 149 -2.99 4.39 0.96
C GLY A 149 -3.56 4.14 -0.43
N PHE A 150 -2.67 4.01 -1.42
CA PHE A 150 -3.04 3.71 -2.80
C PHE A 150 -3.81 2.40 -2.92
N THR A 151 -3.32 1.34 -2.26
CA THR A 151 -3.93 0.00 -2.32
C THR A 151 -5.34 -0.02 -1.74
N VAL A 152 -5.55 0.55 -0.55
CA VAL A 152 -6.89 0.52 0.07
C VAL A 152 -7.87 1.45 -0.62
N TRP A 153 -7.41 2.63 -1.07
CA TRP A 153 -8.25 3.52 -1.84
C TRP A 153 -8.63 2.93 -3.20
N SER A 154 -7.66 2.33 -3.92
CA SER A 154 -7.93 1.59 -5.14
C SER A 154 -8.92 0.45 -4.94
N GLY A 155 -8.80 -0.30 -3.85
CA GLY A 155 -9.74 -1.36 -3.51
C GLY A 155 -11.16 -0.84 -3.30
N LEU A 156 -11.31 0.25 -2.55
CA LEU A 156 -12.60 0.88 -2.31
C LEU A 156 -13.22 1.41 -3.61
N ARG A 157 -12.44 2.13 -4.44
CA ARG A 157 -12.88 2.61 -5.76
C ARG A 157 -13.28 1.46 -6.68
N PHE A 158 -12.54 0.35 -6.65
CA PHE A 158 -12.80 -0.81 -7.50
C PHE A 158 -14.00 -1.64 -7.04
N ALA A 159 -14.35 -1.56 -5.76
CA ALA A 159 -15.59 -2.12 -5.23
C ALA A 159 -16.83 -1.37 -5.75
N ASP A 160 -16.67 -0.16 -6.25
CA ASP A 160 -17.75 0.71 -6.76
C ASP A 160 -18.96 0.81 -5.79
N PRO A 161 -18.73 1.22 -4.52
CA PRO A 161 -19.82 1.30 -3.56
C PRO A 161 -20.79 2.42 -3.89
N LYS A 162 -22.09 2.21 -3.61
CA LYS A 162 -23.12 3.24 -3.77
C LYS A 162 -23.27 4.06 -2.49
N PRO A 163 -23.74 5.31 -2.55
CA PRO A 163 -23.77 6.23 -1.39
C PRO A 163 -24.49 5.71 -0.13
N HIS A 164 -25.44 4.78 -0.27
CA HIS A 164 -26.19 4.20 0.85
C HIS A 164 -25.61 2.89 1.38
N GLU A 165 -24.50 2.43 0.80
CA GLU A 165 -23.91 1.14 1.14
C GLU A 165 -22.98 1.25 2.35
N LYS A 166 -22.95 0.17 3.16
CA LYS A 166 -22.11 0.02 4.34
C LYS A 166 -20.78 -0.62 3.99
N ILE A 167 -19.70 -0.01 4.45
CA ILE A 167 -18.35 -0.51 4.24
C ILE A 167 -17.80 -1.08 5.55
N ALA A 168 -17.51 -2.39 5.57
CA ALA A 168 -16.78 -2.99 6.68
C ALA A 168 -15.30 -3.14 6.35
N VAL A 169 -14.44 -2.82 7.30
CA VAL A 169 -12.98 -2.98 7.20
C VAL A 169 -12.56 -4.12 8.12
N LEU A 170 -12.13 -5.25 7.53
CA LEU A 170 -11.68 -6.41 8.25
C LEU A 170 -10.19 -6.29 8.59
N GLY A 171 -9.90 -6.09 9.85
CA GLY A 171 -8.55 -5.88 10.39
C GLY A 171 -8.16 -4.41 10.51
N VAL A 172 -7.77 -3.99 11.71
CA VAL A 172 -7.30 -2.63 12.01
C VAL A 172 -5.78 -2.66 12.16
N GLY A 173 -5.08 -2.70 11.04
CA GLY A 173 -3.62 -2.74 10.93
C GLY A 173 -3.09 -1.66 10.00
N GLY A 174 -1.92 -1.93 9.37
CA GLY A 174 -1.23 -1.00 8.47
C GLY A 174 -2.05 -0.55 7.25
N LEU A 175 -2.94 -1.40 6.73
CA LEU A 175 -3.91 -1.08 5.68
C LEU A 175 -5.22 -0.56 6.29
N GLY A 176 -5.75 -1.28 7.30
CA GLY A 176 -7.09 -1.04 7.82
C GLY A 176 -7.28 0.33 8.47
N HIS A 177 -6.26 0.89 9.15
CA HIS A 177 -6.37 2.23 9.73
C HIS A 177 -6.54 3.32 8.67
N LEU A 178 -6.00 3.12 7.46
CA LEU A 178 -6.23 4.00 6.31
C LEU A 178 -7.58 3.71 5.65
N ALA A 179 -7.95 2.42 5.50
CA ALA A 179 -9.22 2.02 4.88
C ALA A 179 -10.43 2.62 5.60
N ILE A 180 -10.44 2.60 6.95
CA ILE A 180 -11.49 3.24 7.77
C ILE A 180 -11.59 4.72 7.43
N GLN A 181 -10.47 5.44 7.44
CA GLN A 181 -10.45 6.88 7.20
C GLN A 181 -10.86 7.23 5.76
N TYR A 182 -10.39 6.50 4.75
CA TYR A 182 -10.79 6.73 3.36
C TYR A 182 -12.28 6.46 3.14
N ALA A 183 -12.82 5.35 3.69
CA ALA A 183 -14.24 5.06 3.58
C ALA A 183 -15.09 6.16 4.24
N LYS A 184 -14.70 6.59 5.45
CA LYS A 184 -15.37 7.68 6.16
C LYS A 184 -15.27 9.02 5.43
N ALA A 185 -14.07 9.36 4.93
CA ALA A 185 -13.83 10.61 4.20
C ALA A 185 -14.60 10.66 2.86
N ALA A 186 -14.89 9.50 2.27
CA ALA A 186 -15.73 9.36 1.09
C ALA A 186 -17.25 9.40 1.40
N GLY A 187 -17.63 9.46 2.69
CA GLY A 187 -19.03 9.63 3.12
C GLY A 187 -19.78 8.33 3.39
N PHE A 188 -19.11 7.18 3.46
CA PHE A 188 -19.76 5.89 3.72
C PHE A 188 -19.98 5.64 5.22
N GLU A 189 -21.04 4.91 5.56
CA GLU A 189 -21.18 4.24 6.85
C GLU A 189 -20.07 3.19 6.96
N THR A 190 -19.20 3.36 7.96
CA THR A 190 -17.94 2.60 8.05
C THR A 190 -17.92 1.77 9.34
N ILE A 191 -17.77 0.46 9.20
CA ILE A 191 -17.71 -0.50 10.30
C ILE A 191 -16.31 -1.08 10.37
N ALA A 192 -15.68 -1.06 11.54
CA ALA A 192 -14.40 -1.74 11.73
C ALA A 192 -14.60 -3.11 12.38
N ILE A 193 -13.88 -4.14 11.90
CA ILE A 193 -13.89 -5.48 12.48
C ILE A 193 -12.54 -5.72 13.13
N THR A 194 -12.49 -5.81 14.46
CA THR A 194 -11.27 -6.10 15.22
C THR A 194 -11.56 -6.72 16.58
N HIS A 195 -10.85 -7.80 16.91
CA HIS A 195 -10.92 -8.43 18.24
C HIS A 195 -9.99 -7.77 19.28
N SER A 196 -9.10 -6.88 18.86
CA SER A 196 -8.12 -6.21 19.71
C SER A 196 -8.77 -5.04 20.46
N LYS A 197 -8.96 -5.20 21.77
CA LYS A 197 -9.61 -4.18 22.62
C LYS A 197 -8.93 -2.80 22.52
N ASP A 198 -7.59 -2.77 22.44
CA ASP A 198 -6.79 -1.56 22.29
C ASP A 198 -7.01 -0.81 20.96
N LYS A 199 -7.58 -1.51 19.95
CA LYS A 199 -7.87 -0.94 18.63
C LYS A 199 -9.33 -0.45 18.48
N VAL A 200 -10.22 -0.83 19.40
CA VAL A 200 -11.65 -0.41 19.33
C VAL A 200 -11.76 1.10 19.43
N GLU A 201 -11.24 1.69 20.51
CA GLU A 201 -11.29 3.15 20.71
C GLU A 201 -10.60 3.90 19.58
N LEU A 202 -9.49 3.35 19.09
CA LEU A 202 -8.75 3.94 17.98
C LEU A 202 -9.53 3.87 16.66
N ALA A 203 -10.19 2.75 16.34
CA ALA A 203 -11.02 2.64 15.14
C ALA A 203 -12.16 3.68 15.15
N MET A 204 -12.79 3.91 16.29
CA MET A 204 -13.78 4.99 16.45
C MET A 204 -13.17 6.37 16.22
N LYS A 205 -11.97 6.65 16.78
CA LYS A 205 -11.24 7.91 16.55
C LYS A 205 -10.84 8.11 15.09
N LEU A 206 -10.63 7.02 14.35
CA LEU A 206 -10.31 7.04 12.92
C LEU A 206 -11.55 7.25 12.03
N GLY A 207 -12.73 7.28 12.62
CA GLY A 207 -13.99 7.57 11.93
C GLY A 207 -14.88 6.36 11.65
N ALA A 208 -14.61 5.20 12.25
CA ALA A 208 -15.59 4.11 12.21
C ALA A 208 -16.88 4.54 12.94
N ASP A 209 -18.03 4.28 12.34
CA ASP A 209 -19.35 4.55 12.96
C ASP A 209 -19.72 3.43 13.93
N GLN A 210 -19.17 2.23 13.71
CA GLN A 210 -19.35 1.05 14.54
C GLN A 210 -18.07 0.22 14.57
N VAL A 211 -17.83 -0.47 15.68
CA VAL A 211 -16.79 -1.49 15.80
C VAL A 211 -17.42 -2.78 16.28
N VAL A 212 -17.13 -3.87 15.58
CA VAL A 212 -17.54 -5.22 15.94
C VAL A 212 -16.30 -6.11 16.10
N SER A 213 -16.40 -7.16 16.92
CA SER A 213 -15.25 -8.02 17.21
C SER A 213 -15.02 -9.12 16.18
N ASN A 214 -16.07 -9.52 15.45
CA ASN A 214 -16.02 -10.63 14.49
C ASN A 214 -17.17 -10.56 13.46
N ALA A 215 -17.16 -11.52 12.53
CA ALA A 215 -18.14 -11.61 11.45
C ALA A 215 -19.58 -11.90 11.94
N ASN A 216 -19.75 -12.64 13.04
CA ASN A 216 -21.08 -12.92 13.59
C ASN A 216 -21.75 -11.64 14.08
N GLU A 217 -21.01 -10.83 14.86
CA GLU A 217 -21.51 -9.53 15.31
C GLU A 217 -21.81 -8.58 14.14
N LEU A 218 -20.98 -8.59 13.07
CA LEU A 218 -21.28 -7.83 11.86
C LEU A 218 -22.60 -8.30 11.22
N LYS A 219 -22.80 -9.61 11.09
CA LYS A 219 -24.04 -10.18 10.55
C LYS A 219 -25.26 -9.80 11.38
N GLU A 220 -25.17 -9.91 12.71
CA GLU A 220 -26.24 -9.54 13.64
C GLU A 220 -26.58 -8.04 13.59
N SER A 221 -25.60 -7.19 13.29
CA SER A 221 -25.80 -5.74 13.10
C SER A 221 -26.32 -5.37 11.69
N GLY A 222 -26.68 -6.38 10.87
CA GLY A 222 -27.27 -6.17 9.54
C GLY A 222 -26.30 -6.32 8.37
N GLY A 223 -25.06 -6.75 8.61
CA GLY A 223 -24.05 -7.02 7.57
C GLY A 223 -23.47 -5.77 6.89
N ALA A 224 -22.65 -5.99 5.86
CA ALA A 224 -22.05 -4.93 5.05
C ALA A 224 -22.20 -5.23 3.55
N ASP A 225 -22.32 -4.17 2.76
CA ASP A 225 -22.39 -4.26 1.30
C ASP A 225 -21.00 -4.46 0.68
N VAL A 226 -19.97 -3.91 1.30
CA VAL A 226 -18.57 -4.13 0.94
C VAL A 226 -17.78 -4.49 2.19
N ILE A 227 -17.00 -5.57 2.11
CA ILE A 227 -15.99 -5.91 3.14
C ILE A 227 -14.60 -5.75 2.52
N LEU A 228 -13.82 -4.82 3.04
CA LEU A 228 -12.42 -4.63 2.67
C LEU A 228 -11.56 -5.54 3.55
N ALA A 229 -11.10 -6.66 3.01
CA ALA A 229 -10.25 -7.61 3.72
C ALA A 229 -8.79 -7.12 3.71
N THR A 230 -8.39 -6.40 4.76
CA THR A 230 -7.04 -5.80 4.92
C THR A 230 -6.11 -6.65 5.79
N THR A 231 -6.57 -7.82 6.24
CA THR A 231 -5.81 -8.78 7.04
C THR A 231 -5.10 -9.80 6.17
N ASN A 232 -4.04 -10.43 6.72
CA ASN A 232 -3.38 -11.59 6.15
C ASN A 232 -3.90 -12.93 6.72
N SER A 233 -4.86 -12.92 7.64
CA SER A 233 -5.53 -14.13 8.15
C SER A 233 -6.74 -14.48 7.26
N PHE A 234 -6.57 -15.41 6.36
CA PHE A 234 -7.66 -15.84 5.49
C PHE A 234 -8.69 -16.71 6.23
N LYS A 235 -8.35 -17.24 7.40
CA LYS A 235 -9.35 -17.81 8.30
C LYS A 235 -10.44 -16.78 8.62
N THR A 236 -10.05 -15.57 9.05
CA THR A 236 -11.03 -14.51 9.36
C THR A 236 -11.76 -13.98 8.12
N VAL A 237 -11.09 -13.97 6.96
CA VAL A 237 -11.75 -13.64 5.68
C VAL A 237 -12.82 -14.67 5.35
N ASN A 238 -12.52 -15.97 5.46
CA ASN A 238 -13.46 -17.06 5.20
C ASN A 238 -14.70 -16.97 6.11
N GLU A 239 -14.50 -16.67 7.39
CA GLU A 239 -15.59 -16.46 8.35
C GLU A 239 -16.44 -15.23 8.02
N SER A 240 -15.89 -14.23 7.33
CA SER A 240 -16.57 -12.96 7.06
C SER A 240 -17.51 -12.99 5.86
N PHE A 241 -17.48 -14.00 5.01
CA PHE A 241 -18.43 -14.14 3.89
C PHE A 241 -19.89 -14.14 4.33
N GLN A 242 -20.19 -14.74 5.48
CA GLN A 242 -21.56 -14.82 6.01
C GLN A 242 -22.17 -13.47 6.43
N ALA A 243 -21.33 -12.43 6.56
CA ALA A 243 -21.74 -11.09 6.93
C ALA A 243 -21.88 -10.15 5.72
N LEU A 244 -21.68 -10.66 4.51
CA LEU A 244 -22.01 -9.92 3.28
C LEU A 244 -23.53 -9.86 3.12
N ARG A 245 -24.03 -8.68 2.79
CA ARG A 245 -25.42 -8.48 2.37
C ARG A 245 -25.64 -9.05 0.95
N PRO A 246 -26.87 -9.30 0.51
CA PRO A 246 -27.15 -9.63 -0.88
C PRO A 246 -26.54 -8.59 -1.85
N ASP A 247 -26.01 -9.04 -2.99
CA ASP A 247 -25.19 -8.26 -3.94
C ASP A 247 -23.86 -7.75 -3.37
N GLY A 248 -23.48 -8.18 -2.19
CA GLY A 248 -22.28 -7.72 -1.48
C GLY A 248 -20.97 -8.09 -2.17
N ARG A 249 -19.91 -7.38 -1.81
CA ARG A 249 -18.57 -7.52 -2.40
C ARG A 249 -17.51 -7.74 -1.31
N MET A 250 -16.80 -8.86 -1.40
CA MET A 250 -15.58 -9.10 -0.62
C MET A 250 -14.39 -8.60 -1.45
N MET A 251 -13.68 -7.59 -0.96
CA MET A 251 -12.48 -7.06 -1.59
C MET A 251 -11.25 -7.63 -0.91
N LEU A 252 -10.50 -8.48 -1.61
CA LEU A 252 -9.21 -8.99 -1.14
C LEU A 252 -8.12 -7.94 -1.40
N ILE A 253 -7.58 -7.39 -0.32
CA ILE A 253 -6.52 -6.37 -0.33
C ILE A 253 -5.29 -6.90 0.42
N GLY A 254 -5.50 -7.61 1.52
CA GLY A 254 -4.44 -8.34 2.22
C GLY A 254 -3.99 -9.57 1.43
N LEU A 255 -2.71 -9.93 1.58
CA LEU A 255 -2.11 -11.09 0.93
C LEU A 255 -1.79 -12.18 1.95
N SER A 256 -2.13 -13.43 1.63
CA SER A 256 -1.83 -14.61 2.44
C SER A 256 -1.57 -15.82 1.55
N ALA A 257 -0.79 -16.78 2.08
CA ALA A 257 -0.63 -18.10 1.47
C ALA A 257 -1.72 -19.10 1.94
N GLU A 258 -2.56 -18.72 2.90
CA GLU A 258 -3.66 -19.56 3.37
C GLU A 258 -4.74 -19.73 2.28
N PRO A 259 -5.43 -20.89 2.23
CA PRO A 259 -6.49 -21.09 1.26
C PRO A 259 -7.71 -20.21 1.53
N LEU A 260 -8.32 -19.71 0.47
CA LEU A 260 -9.60 -19.02 0.52
C LEU A 260 -10.74 -20.05 0.34
N VAL A 261 -11.63 -20.12 1.32
CA VAL A 261 -12.79 -21.03 1.30
C VAL A 261 -14.06 -20.22 1.18
N VAL A 262 -14.77 -20.37 0.04
CA VAL A 262 -15.99 -19.60 -0.25
C VAL A 262 -17.22 -20.48 0.00
N PRO A 263 -18.21 -20.03 0.79
CA PRO A 263 -19.48 -20.74 1.00
C PRO A 263 -20.36 -20.61 -0.26
N THR A 264 -20.21 -21.54 -1.21
CA THR A 264 -20.73 -21.39 -2.58
C THR A 264 -22.25 -21.24 -2.65
N MET A 265 -23.01 -21.93 -1.81
CA MET A 265 -24.48 -21.82 -1.82
C MET A 265 -24.95 -20.41 -1.39
N GLU A 266 -24.44 -19.90 -0.28
CA GLU A 266 -24.76 -18.55 0.18
C GLU A 266 -24.31 -17.49 -0.82
N PHE A 267 -23.11 -17.69 -1.38
CA PHE A 267 -22.53 -16.78 -2.35
C PHE A 267 -23.36 -16.70 -3.63
N PHE A 268 -23.84 -17.84 -4.12
CA PHE A 268 -24.67 -17.93 -5.31
C PHE A 268 -26.05 -17.29 -5.10
N PHE A 269 -26.77 -17.66 -4.04
CA PHE A 269 -28.13 -17.16 -3.82
C PHE A 269 -28.16 -15.66 -3.47
N ASN A 270 -27.12 -15.16 -2.80
CA ASN A 270 -26.98 -13.73 -2.50
C ASN A 270 -26.30 -12.95 -3.62
N ARG A 271 -25.89 -13.57 -4.74
CA ARG A 271 -25.18 -12.96 -5.87
C ARG A 271 -23.94 -12.16 -5.45
N CYS A 272 -23.23 -12.63 -4.41
CA CYS A 272 -22.05 -11.96 -3.90
C CYS A 272 -20.91 -11.98 -4.92
N ARG A 273 -19.98 -11.05 -4.78
CA ARG A 273 -18.79 -10.95 -5.62
C ARG A 273 -17.53 -11.03 -4.78
N LEU A 274 -16.54 -11.76 -5.27
CA LEU A 274 -15.19 -11.82 -4.72
C LEU A 274 -14.25 -11.12 -5.69
N ILE A 275 -13.58 -10.09 -5.24
CA ILE A 275 -12.77 -9.22 -6.09
C ILE A 275 -11.40 -9.05 -5.44
N ALA A 276 -10.33 -9.35 -6.18
CA ALA A 276 -8.97 -9.03 -5.76
C ALA A 276 -8.60 -7.65 -6.31
N SER A 277 -7.93 -6.84 -5.49
CA SER A 277 -7.47 -5.52 -5.89
C SER A 277 -6.05 -5.27 -5.42
N THR A 278 -5.29 -4.62 -6.29
CA THR A 278 -3.95 -4.11 -6.02
C THR A 278 -3.95 -2.59 -6.23
N GLN A 279 -2.83 -2.03 -6.67
CA GLN A 279 -2.74 -0.66 -7.15
C GLN A 279 -3.26 -0.60 -8.60
N ASN A 280 -4.37 0.10 -8.84
CA ASN A 280 -5.00 0.10 -10.15
C ASN A 280 -4.56 1.32 -10.99
N GLN A 281 -5.27 2.44 -10.90
CA GLN A 281 -5.06 3.62 -11.74
C GLN A 281 -4.27 4.72 -11.00
N ARG A 282 -3.46 5.48 -11.73
CA ARG A 282 -2.72 6.62 -11.15
C ARG A 282 -3.62 7.68 -10.53
N GLU A 283 -4.85 7.83 -11.04
CA GLU A 283 -5.88 8.69 -10.47
C GLU A 283 -6.16 8.33 -9.00
N HIS A 284 -6.25 7.04 -8.67
CA HIS A 284 -6.47 6.61 -7.29
C HIS A 284 -5.31 6.98 -6.36
N LEU A 285 -4.06 7.00 -6.85
CA LEU A 285 -2.93 7.49 -6.07
C LEU A 285 -3.03 9.01 -5.85
N TYR A 286 -3.38 9.75 -6.90
CA TYR A 286 -3.60 11.19 -6.81
C TYR A 286 -4.66 11.54 -5.76
N GLU A 287 -5.81 10.87 -5.82
CA GLU A 287 -6.91 11.04 -4.86
C GLU A 287 -6.50 10.67 -3.44
N ALA A 288 -5.78 9.54 -3.27
CA ALA A 288 -5.30 9.10 -1.96
C ALA A 288 -4.37 10.14 -1.32
N LEU A 289 -3.45 10.71 -2.09
CA LEU A 289 -2.55 11.79 -1.64
C LEU A 289 -3.33 13.07 -1.30
N ASP A 290 -4.33 13.43 -2.11
CA ASP A 290 -5.17 14.61 -1.90
C ASP A 290 -5.97 14.53 -0.59
N PHE A 291 -6.54 13.36 -0.27
CA PHE A 291 -7.22 13.16 1.02
C PHE A 291 -6.28 13.40 2.21
N VAL A 292 -5.03 12.93 2.13
CA VAL A 292 -4.05 13.14 3.21
C VAL A 292 -3.61 14.60 3.26
N ALA A 293 -3.35 15.23 2.12
CA ALA A 293 -2.96 16.64 2.04
C ALA A 293 -4.05 17.57 2.60
N LYS A 294 -5.33 17.23 2.39
CA LYS A 294 -6.49 17.96 2.95
C LYS A 294 -6.77 17.63 4.43
N GLY A 295 -5.95 16.79 5.06
CA GLY A 295 -6.11 16.39 6.47
C GLY A 295 -7.32 15.50 6.74
N LYS A 296 -7.99 14.97 5.71
CA LYS A 296 -9.13 14.06 5.84
C LYS A 296 -8.71 12.64 6.22
N VAL A 297 -7.49 12.26 5.87
CA VAL A 297 -6.85 11.00 6.20
C VAL A 297 -5.48 11.29 6.81
N LYS A 298 -5.15 10.62 7.90
CA LYS A 298 -3.87 10.76 8.60
C LYS A 298 -3.17 9.41 8.67
N VAL A 299 -1.95 9.35 8.17
CA VAL A 299 -1.09 8.17 8.31
C VAL A 299 -0.55 8.11 9.74
N ILE A 300 -0.79 7.03 10.45
CA ILE A 300 -0.18 6.78 11.77
C ILE A 300 1.07 5.93 11.54
N SER A 301 2.24 6.49 11.86
CA SER A 301 3.52 5.84 11.62
C SER A 301 4.52 6.04 12.75
N GLU A 302 5.42 5.07 12.90
CA GLU A 302 6.65 5.18 13.66
C GLU A 302 7.79 5.51 12.69
N VAL A 303 8.59 6.53 13.00
CA VAL A 303 9.69 6.97 12.15
C VAL A 303 11.01 6.45 12.70
N PHE A 304 11.84 5.88 11.84
CA PHE A 304 13.14 5.32 12.15
C PHE A 304 14.22 5.95 11.25
N PRO A 305 15.42 6.21 11.74
CA PRO A 305 16.54 6.55 10.89
C PRO A 305 16.96 5.34 10.03
N LEU A 306 17.65 5.59 8.90
CA LEU A 306 18.10 4.52 7.99
C LEU A 306 18.94 3.46 8.72
N GLU A 307 19.76 3.87 9.67
CA GLU A 307 20.63 3.00 10.47
C GLU A 307 19.84 1.95 11.28
N ASP A 308 18.63 2.30 11.68
CA ASP A 308 17.74 1.42 12.48
C ASP A 308 16.76 0.59 11.62
N ILE A 309 16.98 0.52 10.30
CA ILE A 309 16.07 -0.22 9.39
C ILE A 309 15.88 -1.69 9.78
N GLY A 310 16.92 -2.35 10.31
CA GLY A 310 16.80 -3.71 10.81
C GLY A 310 15.80 -3.83 11.96
N LYS A 311 15.83 -2.89 12.92
CA LYS A 311 14.86 -2.82 14.02
C LYS A 311 13.45 -2.54 13.51
N ALA A 312 13.31 -1.63 12.53
CA ALA A 312 12.04 -1.32 11.90
C ALA A 312 11.47 -2.56 11.19
N TYR A 313 12.32 -3.30 10.45
CA TYR A 313 11.96 -4.55 9.80
C TYR A 313 11.44 -5.58 10.80
N ASP A 314 12.17 -5.84 11.89
CA ASP A 314 11.78 -6.81 12.92
C ASP A 314 10.41 -6.44 13.52
N LYS A 315 10.16 -5.16 13.80
CA LYS A 315 8.86 -4.69 14.29
C LYS A 315 7.73 -4.91 13.29
N VAL A 316 7.97 -4.65 12.00
CA VAL A 316 6.98 -4.88 10.94
C VAL A 316 6.70 -6.37 10.78
N ALA A 317 7.74 -7.21 10.70
CA ALA A 317 7.62 -8.65 10.54
C ALA A 317 6.82 -9.30 11.69
N ASN A 318 7.00 -8.79 12.92
CA ASN A 318 6.32 -9.29 14.12
C ASN A 318 4.98 -8.57 14.42
N GLY A 319 4.49 -7.68 13.53
CA GLY A 319 3.25 -6.96 13.72
C GLY A 319 3.23 -5.99 14.93
N GLN A 320 4.39 -5.50 15.34
CA GLN A 320 4.58 -4.66 16.53
C GLN A 320 4.59 -3.15 16.20
N VAL A 321 4.49 -2.79 14.93
CA VAL A 321 4.45 -1.40 14.47
C VAL A 321 3.04 -0.81 14.60
N ARG A 322 2.97 0.47 14.95
CA ARG A 322 1.71 1.23 15.09
C ARG A 322 1.64 2.40 14.11
N PHE A 323 1.09 2.31 12.93
CA PHE A 323 0.63 1.15 12.11
C PHE A 323 1.57 0.95 10.93
N ARG A 324 2.31 2.01 10.59
CA ARG A 324 3.29 2.02 9.50
C ARG A 324 4.68 2.31 10.06
N ALA A 325 5.69 1.72 9.48
CA ALA A 325 7.06 2.15 9.70
C ALA A 325 7.51 3.06 8.54
N VAL A 326 8.22 4.13 8.85
CA VAL A 326 8.79 5.05 7.85
C VAL A 326 10.26 5.24 8.15
N ILE A 327 11.09 4.96 7.16
CA ILE A 327 12.53 5.19 7.21
C ILE A 327 12.78 6.61 6.74
N LYS A 328 13.50 7.39 7.55
CA LYS A 328 13.87 8.78 7.26
C LYS A 328 15.38 8.88 7.05
N ASN A 329 15.81 9.57 6.01
CA ASN A 329 17.20 9.87 5.68
C ASN A 329 17.58 11.28 6.11
#